data_4535dff5cf490430b6c6e8bda083c4dc
#
_entry.id   4535dff5cf490430b6c6e8bda083c4dc
#
_cell.length_a   1.000
_cell.length_b   1.000
_cell.length_c   1.000
_cell.angle_alpha   90.00
_cell.angle_beta   90.00
_cell.angle_gamma   90.00
#
_symmetry.space_group_name_H-M   'P 1'
#
loop_
_entity.id
_entity.type
_entity.pdbx_description
1 polymer ?
#
loop_
_entity_poly.entity_id
_entity_poly.type
_entity_poly.pdbx_seq_one_letter_code
_entity_poly.pdbx_strand_id
1 'polypeptide(L)'
;MEKDKRLVFDTIPEKFDKWRVRYDPKLFDYIIKTTGLGPGRSCLEIGPGTGQASDFAINSGADYLAIELGSHLADKMREKYSSYPNFHIVNADFETYDFGGKKFDLIYSAATIQWIKEDIAYSRVHDLLKDGGYLAMCLMRSEYKSENPELYEEIQKVYDECFDTNQPYDQHFDYMNGGKYGLTFIEEKSFHGRREYTADEHTEYMGTHSTHIALKEEAREPFFNGVRDAIIRHGNKVVYNDEYVVYLYKKG
;
A
#
# COMPACT_ATOMS: atom_id res chain seq x y z
N MET A 1 -21.93 -5.52 15.45
CA MET A 1 -21.37 -4.50 14.50
C MET A 1 -20.49 -5.24 13.51
N GLU A 2 -20.72 -5.04 12.25
CA GLU A 2 -19.82 -5.55 11.20
C GLU A 2 -18.44 -4.90 11.41
N LYS A 3 -17.37 -5.71 11.43
CA LYS A 3 -16.01 -5.18 11.59
C LYS A 3 -15.65 -4.36 10.35
N ASP A 4 -15.05 -3.19 10.54
CA ASP A 4 -14.54 -2.38 9.44
C ASP A 4 -13.51 -3.19 8.65
N LYS A 5 -13.81 -3.46 7.38
CA LYS A 5 -12.98 -4.30 6.50
C LYS A 5 -11.60 -3.68 6.24
N ARG A 6 -11.46 -2.36 6.41
CA ARG A 6 -10.18 -1.65 6.30
C ARG A 6 -9.19 -2.05 7.38
N LEU A 7 -9.68 -2.57 8.52
CA LEU A 7 -8.85 -3.05 9.64
C LEU A 7 -8.32 -4.48 9.47
N VAL A 8 -8.55 -5.12 8.32
CA VAL A 8 -8.12 -6.51 8.09
C VAL A 8 -6.60 -6.69 8.27
N PHE A 9 -5.80 -5.71 7.85
CA PHE A 9 -4.34 -5.74 7.95
C PHE A 9 -3.84 -5.54 9.39
N ASP A 10 -4.62 -4.86 10.24
CA ASP A 10 -4.30 -4.63 11.65
C ASP A 10 -4.30 -5.91 12.49
N THR A 11 -4.84 -7.00 11.93
CA THR A 11 -4.87 -8.33 12.59
C THR A 11 -3.55 -9.10 12.46
N ILE A 12 -2.62 -8.67 11.61
CA ILE A 12 -1.37 -9.37 11.29
C ILE A 12 -0.15 -8.44 11.21
N PRO A 13 0.08 -7.50 12.14
CA PRO A 13 1.07 -6.42 11.97
C PRO A 13 2.50 -6.94 11.79
N GLU A 14 2.92 -7.99 12.52
CA GLU A 14 4.25 -8.61 12.40
C GLU A 14 4.45 -9.26 11.03
N LYS A 15 3.46 -10.04 10.60
CA LYS A 15 3.49 -10.70 9.29
C LYS A 15 3.48 -9.68 8.17
N PHE A 16 2.65 -8.65 8.29
CA PHE A 16 2.55 -7.55 7.35
C PHE A 16 3.89 -6.82 7.22
N ASP A 17 4.54 -6.49 8.33
CA ASP A 17 5.83 -5.82 8.34
C ASP A 17 6.93 -6.63 7.67
N LYS A 18 6.98 -7.92 7.95
CA LYS A 18 8.02 -8.80 7.44
C LYS A 18 7.86 -9.14 5.96
N TRP A 19 6.61 -9.37 5.50
CA TRP A 19 6.36 -9.98 4.20
C TRP A 19 5.72 -9.06 3.18
N ARG A 20 5.12 -7.93 3.60
CA ARG A 20 4.55 -6.99 2.65
C ARG A 20 5.65 -6.32 1.84
N VAL A 21 5.44 -6.26 0.53
CA VAL A 21 6.45 -5.73 -0.41
C VAL A 21 6.71 -4.24 -0.15
N ARG A 22 7.98 -3.86 -0.23
CA ARG A 22 8.43 -2.47 -0.27
C ARG A 22 8.57 -2.03 -1.71
N TYR A 23 8.44 -0.72 -1.93
CA TYR A 23 8.53 -0.11 -3.25
C TYR A 23 9.98 0.05 -3.72
N ASP A 24 10.18 0.13 -5.06
CA ASP A 24 11.49 0.45 -5.62
C ASP A 24 11.93 1.85 -5.18
N PRO A 25 13.14 2.03 -4.63
CA PRO A 25 13.66 3.33 -4.21
C PRO A 25 13.63 4.40 -5.31
N LYS A 26 13.78 4.03 -6.57
CA LYS A 26 13.74 4.95 -7.72
C LYS A 26 12.40 5.69 -7.83
N LEU A 27 11.29 5.06 -7.42
CA LEU A 27 9.99 5.71 -7.36
C LEU A 27 10.01 6.87 -6.36
N PHE A 28 10.61 6.66 -5.20
CA PHE A 28 10.70 7.69 -4.16
C PHE A 28 11.70 8.80 -4.51
N ASP A 29 12.84 8.46 -5.13
CA ASP A 29 13.80 9.44 -5.66
C ASP A 29 13.11 10.36 -6.67
N TYR A 30 12.25 9.80 -7.54
CA TYR A 30 11.45 10.57 -8.46
C TYR A 30 10.48 11.52 -7.74
N ILE A 31 9.76 11.04 -6.71
CA ILE A 31 8.85 11.88 -5.91
C ILE A 31 9.61 13.03 -5.25
N ILE A 32 10.72 12.76 -4.57
CA ILE A 32 11.56 13.80 -3.93
C ILE A 32 12.00 14.84 -4.95
N LYS A 33 12.57 14.39 -6.06
CA LYS A 33 13.09 15.28 -7.11
C LYS A 33 12.00 16.17 -7.70
N THR A 34 10.81 15.63 -7.92
CA THR A 34 9.72 16.36 -8.59
C THR A 34 9.01 17.32 -7.64
N THR A 35 8.81 16.92 -6.38
CA THR A 35 8.06 17.71 -5.39
C THR A 35 8.96 18.66 -4.58
N GLY A 36 10.27 18.43 -4.58
CA GLY A 36 11.20 19.17 -3.75
C GLY A 36 11.04 18.87 -2.26
N LEU A 37 10.54 17.66 -1.90
CA LEU A 37 10.39 17.25 -0.51
C LEU A 37 11.76 17.27 0.21
N GLY A 38 11.80 17.86 1.40
CA GLY A 38 13.01 17.98 2.19
C GLY A 38 12.83 18.91 3.40
N PRO A 39 13.92 19.34 4.05
CA PRO A 39 13.85 20.22 5.22
C PRO A 39 13.03 21.48 4.94
N GLY A 40 12.16 21.85 5.89
CA GLY A 40 11.25 23.00 5.77
C GLY A 40 9.97 22.74 4.96
N ARG A 41 9.81 21.54 4.42
CA ARG A 41 8.58 21.05 3.81
C ARG A 41 7.83 20.15 4.79
N SER A 42 6.53 20.00 4.56
CA SER A 42 5.66 19.11 5.33
C SER A 42 5.02 18.07 4.43
N CYS A 43 4.93 16.83 4.89
CA CYS A 43 4.24 15.77 4.17
C CYS A 43 3.27 15.00 5.06
N LEU A 44 2.22 14.48 4.44
CA LEU A 44 1.25 13.57 5.04
C LEU A 44 1.27 12.24 4.29
N GLU A 45 1.45 11.14 5.01
CA GLU A 45 1.22 9.78 4.50
C GLU A 45 -0.13 9.26 4.96
N ILE A 46 -0.95 8.82 4.02
CA ILE A 46 -2.26 8.21 4.30
C ILE A 46 -2.10 6.70 4.30
N GLY A 47 -2.30 6.07 5.47
CA GLY A 47 -2.24 4.63 5.66
C GLY A 47 -0.84 4.05 5.42
N PRO A 48 0.16 4.40 6.26
CA PRO A 48 1.53 3.91 6.12
C PRO A 48 1.66 2.39 6.32
N GLY A 49 0.66 1.74 6.93
CA GLY A 49 0.76 0.36 7.37
C GLY A 49 1.85 0.23 8.44
N THR A 50 2.88 -0.57 8.14
CA THR A 50 4.08 -0.68 9.00
C THR A 50 5.30 0.05 8.41
N GLY A 51 5.08 1.00 7.46
CA GLY A 51 6.13 1.85 6.91
C GLY A 51 6.77 1.34 5.62
N GLN A 52 6.01 0.64 4.77
CA GLN A 52 6.53 0.12 3.50
C GLN A 52 7.00 1.22 2.53
N ALA A 53 6.44 2.43 2.69
CA ALA A 53 6.73 3.59 1.85
C ALA A 53 7.12 4.84 2.66
N SER A 54 7.52 4.70 3.93
CA SER A 54 7.72 5.86 4.82
C SER A 54 9.15 6.36 4.88
N ASP A 55 10.13 5.47 4.69
CA ASP A 55 11.57 5.76 4.88
C ASP A 55 12.03 6.99 4.08
N PHE A 56 11.58 7.11 2.83
CA PHE A 56 12.03 8.20 1.96
C PHE A 56 11.62 9.58 2.49
N ALA A 57 10.39 9.69 2.99
CA ALA A 57 9.84 10.94 3.47
C ALA A 57 10.44 11.33 4.83
N ILE A 58 10.58 10.35 5.74
CA ILE A 58 11.21 10.56 7.05
C ILE A 58 12.67 10.96 6.88
N ASN A 59 13.44 10.25 6.05
CA ASN A 59 14.85 10.53 5.79
C ASN A 59 15.10 11.79 4.95
N SER A 60 14.08 12.32 4.27
CA SER A 60 14.19 13.60 3.55
C SER A 60 14.40 14.79 4.48
N GLY A 61 14.09 14.65 5.78
CA GLY A 61 14.12 15.73 6.76
C GLY A 61 12.91 16.66 6.70
N ALA A 62 11.88 16.32 5.92
CA ALA A 62 10.60 17.02 5.95
C ALA A 62 9.87 16.78 7.28
N ASP A 63 8.97 17.69 7.67
CA ASP A 63 8.04 17.45 8.77
C ASP A 63 7.02 16.39 8.33
N TYR A 64 7.18 15.17 8.86
CA TYR A 64 6.44 14.00 8.46
C TYR A 64 5.30 13.70 9.44
N LEU A 65 4.09 13.64 8.91
CA LEU A 65 2.91 13.17 9.61
C LEU A 65 2.34 11.94 8.88
N ALA A 66 2.04 10.88 9.63
CA ALA A 66 1.25 9.76 9.13
C ALA A 66 -0.11 9.71 9.81
N ILE A 67 -1.12 9.23 9.08
CA ILE A 67 -2.43 8.87 9.64
C ILE A 67 -2.73 7.41 9.32
N GLU A 68 -2.88 6.58 10.35
CA GLU A 68 -3.10 5.14 10.24
C GLU A 68 -4.35 4.72 11.01
N LEU A 69 -5.23 3.97 10.36
CA LEU A 69 -6.49 3.49 10.94
C LEU A 69 -6.25 2.36 11.94
N GLY A 70 -5.34 1.44 11.60
CA GLY A 70 -4.98 0.28 12.42
C GLY A 70 -4.10 0.65 13.60
N SER A 71 -4.53 0.34 14.81
CA SER A 71 -3.78 0.68 16.02
C SER A 71 -2.47 -0.10 16.15
N HIS A 72 -2.49 -1.40 15.82
CA HIS A 72 -1.29 -2.24 15.89
C HIS A 72 -0.28 -1.88 14.79
N LEU A 73 -0.75 -1.51 13.59
CA LEU A 73 0.10 -0.99 12.51
C LEU A 73 0.75 0.35 12.92
N ALA A 74 -0.05 1.26 13.52
CA ALA A 74 0.47 2.53 14.02
C ALA A 74 1.51 2.34 15.14
N ASP A 75 1.33 1.33 16.01
CA ASP A 75 2.30 1.01 17.06
C ASP A 75 3.62 0.48 16.46
N LYS A 76 3.56 -0.32 15.40
CA LYS A 76 4.77 -0.73 14.66
C LYS A 76 5.52 0.45 14.06
N MET A 77 4.81 1.44 13.53
CA MET A 77 5.42 2.68 13.05
C MET A 77 6.12 3.45 14.18
N ARG A 78 5.47 3.58 15.35
CA ARG A 78 6.08 4.23 16.52
C ARG A 78 7.33 3.49 16.98
N GLU A 79 7.29 2.17 17.03
CA GLU A 79 8.45 1.35 17.40
C GLU A 79 9.65 1.61 16.49
N LYS A 80 9.42 1.68 15.15
CA LYS A 80 10.49 1.87 14.16
C LYS A 80 11.06 3.28 14.11
N TYR A 81 10.21 4.29 14.22
CA TYR A 81 10.58 5.66 13.86
C TYR A 81 10.57 6.65 15.02
N SER A 82 10.35 6.21 16.28
CA SER A 82 10.33 7.09 17.46
C SER A 82 11.63 7.89 17.69
N SER A 83 12.76 7.44 17.15
CA SER A 83 14.03 8.15 17.24
C SER A 83 14.19 9.31 16.26
N TYR A 84 13.30 9.42 15.27
CA TYR A 84 13.34 10.49 14.28
C TYR A 84 12.56 11.72 14.79
N PRO A 85 13.19 12.89 14.98
CA PRO A 85 12.52 14.06 15.56
C PRO A 85 11.44 14.66 14.67
N ASN A 86 11.47 14.40 13.38
CA ASN A 86 10.50 14.84 12.38
C ASN A 86 9.36 13.85 12.13
N PHE A 87 9.35 12.71 12.84
CA PHE A 87 8.33 11.68 12.69
C PHE A 87 7.16 11.90 13.65
N HIS A 88 5.95 11.96 13.09
CA HIS A 88 4.69 12.00 13.83
C HIS A 88 3.70 11.02 13.23
N ILE A 89 2.92 10.34 14.07
CA ILE A 89 1.84 9.46 13.64
C ILE A 89 0.60 9.61 14.50
N VAL A 90 -0.55 9.66 13.85
CA VAL A 90 -1.88 9.67 14.48
C VAL A 90 -2.58 8.36 14.13
N ASN A 91 -3.09 7.66 15.15
CA ASN A 91 -4.00 6.53 14.93
C ASN A 91 -5.43 7.06 14.86
N ALA A 92 -5.94 7.24 13.65
CA ALA A 92 -7.28 7.77 13.39
C ALA A 92 -7.73 7.42 11.96
N ASP A 93 -9.02 7.62 11.69
CA ASP A 93 -9.59 7.52 10.36
C ASP A 93 -9.35 8.82 9.57
N PHE A 94 -8.66 8.70 8.44
CA PHE A 94 -8.40 9.83 7.54
C PHE A 94 -9.70 10.52 7.11
N GLU A 95 -10.80 9.78 6.93
CA GLU A 95 -12.07 10.35 6.46
C GLU A 95 -12.66 11.38 7.41
N THR A 96 -12.38 11.26 8.72
CA THR A 96 -13.05 12.07 9.76
C THR A 96 -12.09 12.88 10.63
N TYR A 97 -10.78 12.59 10.58
CA TYR A 97 -9.80 13.26 11.45
C TYR A 97 -9.70 14.76 11.17
N ASP A 98 -9.74 15.59 12.22
CA ASP A 98 -9.51 17.02 12.12
C ASP A 98 -8.02 17.35 12.20
N PHE A 99 -7.45 17.83 11.10
CA PHE A 99 -6.06 18.26 11.01
C PHE A 99 -5.79 19.65 11.59
N GLY A 100 -6.81 20.32 12.16
CA GLY A 100 -6.65 21.63 12.83
C GLY A 100 -6.15 22.73 11.89
N GLY A 101 -6.53 22.69 10.61
CA GLY A 101 -6.11 23.67 9.60
C GLY A 101 -4.70 23.45 9.04
N LYS A 102 -4.00 22.36 9.41
CA LYS A 102 -2.70 22.01 8.81
C LYS A 102 -2.82 21.81 7.30
N LYS A 103 -1.78 22.23 6.58
CA LYS A 103 -1.62 22.04 5.14
C LYS A 103 -0.25 21.42 4.84
N PHE A 104 -0.18 20.66 3.76
CA PHE A 104 1.00 19.87 3.40
C PHE A 104 1.54 20.26 2.02
N ASP A 105 2.85 20.20 1.87
CA ASP A 105 3.52 20.37 0.57
C ASP A 105 3.40 19.10 -0.28
N LEU A 106 3.38 17.92 0.37
CA LEU A 106 3.14 16.62 -0.25
C LEU A 106 2.13 15.83 0.58
N ILE A 107 1.12 15.28 -0.08
CA ILE A 107 0.31 14.19 0.46
C ILE A 107 0.57 12.97 -0.40
N TYR A 108 0.84 11.83 0.22
CA TYR A 108 1.02 10.60 -0.53
C TYR A 108 0.34 9.40 0.15
N SER A 109 0.08 8.39 -0.66
CA SER A 109 -0.50 7.14 -0.20
C SER A 109 0.04 5.99 -1.05
N ALA A 110 0.46 4.92 -0.41
CA ALA A 110 1.00 3.74 -1.07
C ALA A 110 0.06 2.55 -0.85
N ALA A 111 -0.73 2.21 -1.87
CA ALA A 111 -1.73 1.13 -1.88
C ALA A 111 -2.77 1.22 -0.75
N THR A 112 -3.13 2.44 -0.34
CA THR A 112 -4.14 2.66 0.72
C THR A 112 -5.30 3.54 0.27
N ILE A 113 -5.07 4.58 -0.54
CA ILE A 113 -6.10 5.58 -0.85
C ILE A 113 -7.37 4.97 -1.47
N GLN A 114 -7.24 3.87 -2.20
CA GLN A 114 -8.37 3.14 -2.79
C GLN A 114 -9.29 2.48 -1.75
N TRP A 115 -8.92 2.47 -0.47
CA TRP A 115 -9.76 2.02 0.63
C TRP A 115 -10.68 3.11 1.17
N ILE A 116 -10.51 4.34 0.69
CA ILE A 116 -11.29 5.53 1.04
C ILE A 116 -12.25 5.82 -0.12
N LYS A 117 -13.46 6.27 0.16
CA LYS A 117 -14.39 6.69 -0.90
C LYS A 117 -13.73 7.78 -1.75
N GLU A 118 -13.82 7.63 -3.07
CA GLU A 118 -13.10 8.48 -4.03
C GLU A 118 -13.37 9.98 -3.81
N ASP A 119 -14.64 10.34 -3.65
CA ASP A 119 -15.05 11.72 -3.43
C ASP A 119 -14.50 12.31 -2.12
N ILE A 120 -14.49 11.51 -1.04
CA ILE A 120 -13.90 11.90 0.25
C ILE A 120 -12.38 12.02 0.12
N ALA A 121 -11.72 11.02 -0.48
CA ALA A 121 -10.27 10.98 -0.60
C ALA A 121 -9.75 12.21 -1.34
N TYR A 122 -10.23 12.46 -2.56
CA TYR A 122 -9.74 13.58 -3.36
C TYR A 122 -10.12 14.94 -2.78
N SER A 123 -11.35 15.11 -2.29
CA SER A 123 -11.78 16.39 -1.71
C SER A 123 -10.95 16.74 -0.48
N ARG A 124 -10.73 15.77 0.44
CA ARG A 124 -9.92 16.01 1.63
C ARG A 124 -8.45 16.26 1.29
N VAL A 125 -7.90 15.51 0.34
CA VAL A 125 -6.53 15.75 -0.13
C VAL A 125 -6.40 17.15 -0.72
N HIS A 126 -7.32 17.56 -1.60
CA HIS A 126 -7.32 18.93 -2.14
C HIS A 126 -7.34 19.99 -1.04
N ASP A 127 -8.21 19.81 -0.05
CA ASP A 127 -8.33 20.76 1.07
C ASP A 127 -7.10 20.80 1.96
N LEU A 128 -6.39 19.69 2.13
CA LEU A 128 -5.21 19.57 2.97
C LEU A 128 -3.91 19.96 2.24
N LEU A 129 -3.90 20.05 0.92
CA LEU A 129 -2.75 20.53 0.18
C LEU A 129 -2.60 22.05 0.28
N LYS A 130 -1.36 22.53 0.41
CA LYS A 130 -1.00 23.92 0.12
C LYS A 130 -1.19 24.20 -1.37
N ASP A 131 -1.38 25.47 -1.75
CA ASP A 131 -1.30 25.87 -3.16
C ASP A 131 0.07 25.53 -3.70
N GLY A 132 0.14 24.92 -4.87
CA GLY A 132 1.36 24.35 -5.44
C GLY A 132 1.83 23.03 -4.82
N GLY A 133 1.12 22.48 -3.84
CA GLY A 133 1.40 21.18 -3.22
C GLY A 133 1.05 20.00 -4.13
N TYR A 134 1.58 18.81 -3.81
CA TYR A 134 1.47 17.61 -4.63
C TYR A 134 0.71 16.48 -3.93
N LEU A 135 -0.05 15.71 -4.72
CA LEU A 135 -0.56 14.39 -4.33
C LEU A 135 0.20 13.34 -5.13
N ALA A 136 0.80 12.36 -4.43
CA ALA A 136 1.41 11.18 -5.04
C ALA A 136 0.68 9.91 -4.58
N MET A 137 0.03 9.22 -5.53
CA MET A 137 -0.65 7.96 -5.25
C MET A 137 0.17 6.82 -5.85
N CYS A 138 0.73 5.98 -4.99
CA CYS A 138 1.58 4.88 -5.38
C CYS A 138 0.82 3.56 -5.30
N LEU A 139 1.05 2.70 -6.28
CA LEU A 139 0.55 1.33 -6.26
C LEU A 139 1.59 0.37 -6.85
N MET A 140 1.40 -0.90 -6.60
CA MET A 140 2.21 -1.96 -7.19
C MET A 140 1.29 -2.94 -7.90
N ARG A 141 1.61 -3.22 -9.14
CA ARG A 141 1.05 -4.30 -9.93
C ARG A 141 2.10 -5.40 -10.02
N SER A 142 1.74 -6.62 -9.67
CA SER A 142 2.65 -7.77 -9.71
C SER A 142 2.03 -8.87 -10.52
N GLU A 143 2.82 -9.48 -11.36
CA GLU A 143 2.41 -10.67 -12.10
C GLU A 143 3.55 -11.71 -12.08
N TYR A 144 3.20 -12.99 -12.16
CA TYR A 144 4.15 -14.10 -12.21
C TYR A 144 3.83 -15.10 -13.33
N LYS A 145 2.77 -14.85 -14.10
CA LYS A 145 2.33 -15.73 -15.18
C LYS A 145 3.34 -15.82 -16.30
N SER A 146 3.94 -14.69 -16.68
CA SER A 146 4.89 -14.62 -17.80
C SER A 146 6.15 -15.44 -17.57
N GLU A 147 6.64 -15.47 -16.35
CA GLU A 147 7.85 -16.22 -15.95
C GLU A 147 7.56 -17.67 -15.53
N ASN A 148 6.30 -17.96 -15.12
CA ASN A 148 5.91 -19.25 -14.55
C ASN A 148 4.55 -19.72 -15.12
N PRO A 149 4.39 -19.88 -16.42
CA PRO A 149 3.06 -20.12 -17.02
C PRO A 149 2.40 -21.41 -16.55
N GLU A 150 3.15 -22.51 -16.46
CA GLU A 150 2.63 -23.80 -16.01
C GLU A 150 2.27 -23.80 -14.53
N LEU A 151 3.11 -23.19 -13.70
CA LEU A 151 2.85 -22.99 -12.28
C LEU A 151 1.62 -22.10 -12.07
N TYR A 152 1.47 -21.04 -12.87
CA TYR A 152 0.30 -20.17 -12.80
C TYR A 152 -0.99 -20.96 -13.01
N GLU A 153 -1.06 -21.77 -14.07
CA GLU A 153 -2.24 -22.60 -14.37
C GLU A 153 -2.52 -23.62 -13.26
N GLU A 154 -1.50 -24.18 -12.62
CA GLU A 154 -1.67 -25.08 -11.49
C GLU A 154 -2.20 -24.36 -10.24
N ILE A 155 -1.66 -23.20 -9.93
CA ILE A 155 -2.16 -22.38 -8.81
C ILE A 155 -3.61 -21.93 -9.06
N GLN A 156 -3.99 -21.57 -10.32
CA GLN A 156 -5.40 -21.22 -10.60
C GLN A 156 -6.37 -22.37 -10.27
N LYS A 157 -5.98 -23.63 -10.47
CA LYS A 157 -6.82 -24.77 -10.04
C LYS A 157 -7.01 -24.82 -8.53
N VAL A 158 -5.96 -24.49 -7.76
CA VAL A 158 -6.06 -24.39 -6.30
C VAL A 158 -7.02 -23.27 -5.88
N TYR A 159 -6.99 -22.13 -6.60
CA TYR A 159 -7.96 -21.05 -6.39
C TYR A 159 -9.39 -21.53 -6.66
N ASP A 160 -9.63 -22.21 -7.78
CA ASP A 160 -10.95 -22.70 -8.17
C ASP A 160 -11.50 -23.72 -7.17
N GLU A 161 -10.64 -24.56 -6.59
CA GLU A 161 -11.02 -25.65 -5.69
C GLU A 161 -11.12 -25.23 -4.22
N CYS A 162 -10.25 -24.35 -3.76
CA CYS A 162 -10.03 -24.09 -2.33
C CYS A 162 -10.25 -22.66 -1.90
N PHE A 163 -10.33 -21.67 -2.83
CA PHE A 163 -10.39 -20.27 -2.45
C PHE A 163 -11.82 -19.86 -2.08
N ASP A 164 -12.12 -19.85 -0.78
CA ASP A 164 -13.40 -19.37 -0.24
C ASP A 164 -13.14 -18.23 0.76
N THR A 165 -13.57 -17.04 0.39
CA THR A 165 -13.34 -15.82 1.18
C THR A 165 -14.64 -15.10 1.50
N ASN A 166 -14.71 -14.53 2.71
CA ASN A 166 -15.84 -13.72 3.16
C ASN A 166 -15.79 -12.27 2.64
N GLN A 167 -14.84 -11.96 1.73
CA GLN A 167 -14.63 -10.58 1.35
C GLN A 167 -14.80 -10.30 -0.14
N PRO A 168 -15.92 -9.72 -0.57
CA PRO A 168 -15.92 -8.77 -1.66
C PRO A 168 -15.60 -7.38 -1.08
N TYR A 169 -14.40 -6.85 -1.31
CA TYR A 169 -14.15 -5.44 -1.18
C TYR A 169 -14.33 -4.84 -2.57
N ASP A 170 -15.44 -4.19 -2.78
CA ASP A 170 -15.78 -3.52 -4.03
C ASP A 170 -15.68 -2.02 -3.81
N GLN A 171 -14.50 -1.46 -4.07
CA GLN A 171 -14.34 -0.01 -4.17
C GLN A 171 -13.81 0.33 -5.55
N HIS A 172 -14.56 1.17 -6.23
CA HIS A 172 -14.13 1.82 -7.45
C HIS A 172 -13.38 3.11 -7.09
N PHE A 173 -12.06 3.06 -7.17
CA PHE A 173 -11.20 4.24 -7.07
C PHE A 173 -10.47 4.43 -8.39
N ASP A 174 -10.74 5.54 -9.07
CA ASP A 174 -10.05 5.87 -10.30
C ASP A 174 -8.92 6.86 -10.04
N TYR A 175 -7.69 6.41 -10.21
CA TYR A 175 -6.48 7.20 -10.01
C TYR A 175 -6.38 8.39 -10.99
N MET A 176 -7.18 8.42 -12.06
CA MET A 176 -7.18 9.49 -13.06
C MET A 176 -8.24 10.58 -12.81
N ASN A 177 -9.06 10.43 -11.78
CA ASN A 177 -10.17 11.35 -11.50
C ASN A 177 -9.79 12.62 -10.71
N GLY A 178 -8.53 12.81 -10.30
CA GLY A 178 -8.11 13.98 -9.52
C GLY A 178 -8.51 15.33 -10.09
N GLY A 179 -8.60 15.43 -11.42
CA GLY A 179 -9.04 16.64 -12.12
C GLY A 179 -10.48 17.07 -11.79
N LYS A 180 -11.36 16.12 -11.49
CA LYS A 180 -12.76 16.41 -11.07
C LYS A 180 -12.83 17.13 -9.72
N TYR A 181 -11.74 17.05 -8.94
CA TYR A 181 -11.62 17.59 -7.58
C TYR A 181 -10.63 18.76 -7.50
N GLY A 182 -10.29 19.39 -8.63
CA GLY A 182 -9.46 20.59 -8.67
C GLY A 182 -7.97 20.35 -8.66
N LEU A 183 -7.52 19.10 -8.85
CA LEU A 183 -6.09 18.76 -8.95
C LEU A 183 -5.67 18.66 -10.41
N THR A 184 -4.50 19.18 -10.75
CA THR A 184 -3.93 19.07 -12.08
C THR A 184 -3.09 17.81 -12.18
N PHE A 185 -3.42 16.92 -13.10
CA PHE A 185 -2.62 15.72 -13.40
C PHE A 185 -1.27 16.12 -13.99
N ILE A 186 -0.19 15.60 -13.45
CA ILE A 186 1.17 15.85 -13.92
C ILE A 186 1.65 14.70 -14.80
N GLU A 187 1.74 13.50 -14.25
CA GLU A 187 2.10 12.29 -14.98
C GLU A 187 1.76 11.01 -14.22
N GLU A 188 1.67 9.91 -14.98
CA GLU A 188 1.78 8.54 -14.49
C GLU A 188 3.17 8.03 -14.84
N LYS A 189 3.88 7.45 -13.87
CA LYS A 189 5.22 6.94 -14.08
C LYS A 189 5.40 5.59 -13.45
N SER A 190 6.00 4.67 -14.22
CA SER A 190 6.26 3.31 -13.81
C SER A 190 7.75 3.03 -13.60
N PHE A 191 8.03 2.18 -12.63
CA PHE A 191 9.34 1.60 -12.33
C PHE A 191 9.18 0.09 -12.26
N HIS A 192 10.19 -0.66 -12.69
CA HIS A 192 10.08 -2.11 -12.78
C HIS A 192 11.08 -2.79 -11.86
N GLY A 193 10.62 -3.87 -11.24
CA GLY A 193 11.42 -4.71 -10.37
C GLY A 193 11.14 -6.18 -10.63
N ARG A 194 11.96 -7.03 -9.99
CA ARG A 194 11.81 -8.48 -10.04
C ARG A 194 12.06 -9.06 -8.66
N ARG A 195 11.19 -9.97 -8.24
CA ARG A 195 11.31 -10.68 -6.97
C ARG A 195 11.20 -12.17 -7.17
N GLU A 196 11.89 -12.91 -6.31
CA GLU A 196 11.82 -14.36 -6.28
C GLU A 196 11.42 -14.81 -4.89
N TYR A 197 10.59 -15.86 -4.83
CA TYR A 197 10.18 -16.48 -3.58
C TYR A 197 10.27 -18.00 -3.68
N THR A 198 10.66 -18.64 -2.59
CA THR A 198 10.40 -20.06 -2.35
C THR A 198 8.92 -20.28 -2.07
N ALA A 199 8.47 -21.54 -2.02
CA ALA A 199 7.10 -21.89 -1.71
C ALA A 199 6.66 -21.33 -0.34
N ASP A 200 7.51 -21.44 0.69
CA ASP A 200 7.20 -20.95 2.02
C ASP A 200 7.11 -19.41 2.06
N GLU A 201 8.08 -18.71 1.44
CA GLU A 201 8.06 -17.24 1.36
C GLU A 201 6.85 -16.72 0.57
N HIS A 202 6.49 -17.41 -0.52
CA HIS A 202 5.33 -17.04 -1.32
C HIS A 202 4.02 -17.15 -0.52
N THR A 203 3.82 -18.24 0.20
CA THR A 203 2.63 -18.42 1.03
C THR A 203 2.56 -17.41 2.17
N GLU A 204 3.70 -17.04 2.76
CA GLU A 204 3.77 -15.98 3.76
C GLU A 204 3.41 -14.62 3.16
N TYR A 205 3.97 -14.28 1.98
CA TYR A 205 3.62 -13.06 1.26
C TYR A 205 2.14 -13.01 0.87
N MET A 206 1.60 -14.08 0.28
CA MET A 206 0.17 -14.17 -0.05
C MET A 206 -0.72 -13.96 1.17
N GLY A 207 -0.33 -14.51 2.32
CA GLY A 207 -1.04 -14.33 3.58
C GLY A 207 -1.10 -12.88 4.10
N THR A 208 -0.46 -11.92 3.40
CA THR A 208 -0.59 -10.48 3.68
C THR A 208 -1.62 -9.77 2.79
N HIS A 209 -2.25 -10.46 1.84
CA HIS A 209 -3.30 -9.88 1.01
C HIS A 209 -4.67 -9.95 1.71
N SER A 210 -5.48 -8.90 1.57
CA SER A 210 -6.75 -8.78 2.28
C SER A 210 -7.69 -9.97 2.06
N THR A 211 -7.82 -10.44 0.83
CA THR A 211 -8.67 -11.59 0.47
C THR A 211 -8.17 -12.90 1.09
N HIS A 212 -6.85 -13.06 1.21
CA HIS A 212 -6.24 -14.25 1.81
C HIS A 212 -6.29 -14.22 3.35
N ILE A 213 -6.19 -13.02 3.95
CA ILE A 213 -6.44 -12.86 5.40
C ILE A 213 -7.89 -13.24 5.73
N ALA A 214 -8.83 -12.89 4.84
CA ALA A 214 -10.26 -13.11 5.01
C ALA A 214 -10.75 -14.50 4.56
N LEU A 215 -9.85 -15.41 4.17
CA LEU A 215 -10.22 -16.80 3.87
C LEU A 215 -10.96 -17.42 5.04
N LYS A 216 -12.01 -18.17 4.76
CA LYS A 216 -12.69 -18.99 5.76
C LYS A 216 -11.72 -19.99 6.38
N GLU A 217 -11.93 -20.31 7.66
CA GLU A 217 -11.00 -21.15 8.42
C GLU A 217 -10.79 -22.51 7.77
N GLU A 218 -11.87 -23.13 7.31
CA GLU A 218 -11.86 -24.44 6.63
C GLU A 218 -11.16 -24.43 5.26
N ALA A 219 -11.10 -23.28 4.59
CA ALA A 219 -10.44 -23.13 3.28
C ALA A 219 -8.95 -22.80 3.40
N ARG A 220 -8.53 -22.25 4.54
CA ARG A 220 -7.20 -21.67 4.72
C ARG A 220 -6.08 -22.68 4.55
N GLU A 221 -6.12 -23.78 5.28
CA GLU A 221 -5.07 -24.80 5.24
C GLU A 221 -5.01 -25.51 3.88
N PRO A 222 -6.13 -26.02 3.30
CA PRO A 222 -6.12 -26.61 1.97
C PRO A 222 -5.59 -25.67 0.90
N PHE A 223 -5.97 -24.39 0.94
CA PHE A 223 -5.54 -23.41 -0.04
C PHE A 223 -4.04 -23.15 0.02
N PHE A 224 -3.48 -22.81 1.19
CA PHE A 224 -2.06 -22.51 1.32
C PHE A 224 -1.17 -23.74 1.07
N ASN A 225 -1.59 -24.92 1.50
CA ASN A 225 -0.88 -26.16 1.22
C ASN A 225 -0.91 -26.48 -0.28
N GLY A 226 -2.05 -26.33 -0.94
CA GLY A 226 -2.18 -26.56 -2.39
C GLY A 226 -1.25 -25.64 -3.21
N VAL A 227 -1.22 -24.36 -2.89
CA VAL A 227 -0.31 -23.40 -3.52
C VAL A 227 1.14 -23.74 -3.25
N ARG A 228 1.51 -24.03 -2.00
CA ARG A 228 2.86 -24.42 -1.59
C ARG A 228 3.35 -25.66 -2.35
N ASP A 229 2.54 -26.69 -2.41
CA ASP A 229 2.85 -27.94 -3.08
C ASP A 229 3.00 -27.76 -4.60
N ALA A 230 2.18 -26.92 -5.23
CA ALA A 230 2.32 -26.54 -6.63
C ALA A 230 3.70 -25.91 -6.89
N ILE A 231 4.10 -24.95 -6.07
CA ILE A 231 5.41 -24.28 -6.22
C ILE A 231 6.56 -25.27 -6.04
N ILE A 232 6.46 -26.19 -5.06
CA ILE A 232 7.49 -27.21 -4.84
C ILE A 232 7.63 -28.12 -6.06
N ARG A 233 6.51 -28.56 -6.67
CA ARG A 233 6.53 -29.38 -7.89
C ARG A 233 7.18 -28.66 -9.08
N HIS A 234 7.10 -27.34 -9.12
CA HIS A 234 7.70 -26.49 -10.17
C HIS A 234 9.11 -25.95 -9.78
N GLY A 235 9.83 -26.64 -8.91
CA GLY A 235 11.23 -26.30 -8.58
C GLY A 235 11.38 -25.34 -7.41
N ASN A 236 10.36 -25.20 -6.57
CA ASN A 236 10.37 -24.39 -5.33
C ASN A 236 10.76 -22.92 -5.56
N LYS A 237 10.26 -22.34 -6.66
CA LYS A 237 10.57 -20.96 -7.04
C LYS A 237 9.40 -20.31 -7.76
N VAL A 238 9.06 -19.09 -7.35
CA VAL A 238 8.14 -18.20 -8.05
C VAL A 238 8.86 -16.89 -8.36
N VAL A 239 8.78 -16.45 -9.60
CA VAL A 239 9.38 -15.19 -10.06
C VAL A 239 8.26 -14.20 -10.37
N TYR A 240 8.31 -13.04 -9.74
CA TYR A 240 7.40 -11.93 -9.97
C TYR A 240 8.06 -10.83 -10.79
N ASN A 241 7.34 -10.32 -11.75
CA ASN A 241 7.61 -9.03 -12.38
C ASN A 241 6.72 -7.99 -11.71
N ASP A 242 7.34 -6.96 -11.14
CA ASP A 242 6.66 -5.87 -10.45
C ASP A 242 6.71 -4.59 -11.27
N GLU A 243 5.57 -3.91 -11.32
CA GLU A 243 5.44 -2.56 -11.81
C GLU A 243 5.02 -1.67 -10.62
N TYR A 244 5.90 -0.74 -10.24
CA TYR A 244 5.62 0.28 -9.23
C TYR A 244 5.20 1.55 -9.93
N VAL A 245 3.96 1.97 -9.70
CA VAL A 245 3.35 3.10 -10.41
C VAL A 245 3.12 4.25 -9.44
N VAL A 246 3.42 5.47 -9.88
CA VAL A 246 3.00 6.69 -9.20
C VAL A 246 2.14 7.54 -10.11
N TYR A 247 0.97 7.94 -9.62
CA TYR A 247 0.12 8.97 -10.19
C TYR A 247 0.37 10.28 -9.45
N LEU A 248 0.90 11.26 -10.16
CA LEU A 248 1.28 12.54 -9.58
C LEU A 248 0.32 13.64 -10.01
N TYR A 249 -0.19 14.36 -9.01
CA TYR A 249 -1.04 15.53 -9.18
C TYR A 249 -0.47 16.74 -8.47
N LYS A 250 -0.91 17.93 -8.88
CA LYS A 250 -0.57 19.20 -8.24
C LYS A 250 -1.82 20.02 -8.00
N LYS A 251 -1.91 20.67 -6.84
CA LYS A 251 -2.90 21.70 -6.57
C LYS A 251 -2.44 23.03 -7.19
N GLY A 252 -3.36 23.72 -7.86
CA GLY A 252 -3.12 25.06 -8.44
C GLY A 252 -2.80 26.13 -7.41
#